data_1a0c18e80974184ee6c0326a33fbfb57
#
_entry.id   1a0c18e80974184ee6c0326a33fbfb57
#
_cell.length_a   1.000
_cell.length_b   1.000
_cell.length_c   1.000
_cell.angle_alpha   90.00
_cell.angle_beta   90.00
_cell.angle_gamma   90.00
#
_symmetry.space_group_name_H-M   'P 1'
#
loop_
_entity.id
_entity.type
_entity.pdbx_description
1 polymer ?
#
loop_
_entity_poly.entity_id
_entity_poly.type
_entity_poly.pdbx_seq_one_letter_code
_entity_poly.pdbx_strand_id
1 'polypeptide(L)'
;MTVSDPAALPGFAALRGCHYFTDQDYTREELLGLLDLAAALKALYRRRPLTPFLEGRTLAMIFEHPSTRTRISFEAGMTELGGHAQYLRPGEIHLGGHETVSDTARVISRLVDAIMARTAYHATLAELVEHATVPVVNGLTDDYDHPVQTMTDAFTIYEHLGTVQGLTCAFVGKCADAMGTSVALTMSRLGSSMVMAAPPEEQMTSKVEALVRANCAQSGASLTLTYDAVEAVSQADIVFTVGWWWMQPEDEKNELRRILRPYQVNEELWAHTKPGAKFMHCLPAIRGEEMTDAILDAPFSIVLDEAENRKHFQKALLLALIGIDELPADPELQPIARALLT
;
A
#
# COMPACT_ATOMS: atom_id res chain seq x y z
N MET A 1 11.68 -11.60 16.22
CA MET A 1 11.98 -11.15 14.85
C MET A 1 13.40 -11.51 14.50
N THR A 2 13.62 -12.43 13.61
CA THR A 2 14.86 -12.48 12.84
C THR A 2 14.73 -11.38 11.79
N VAL A 3 15.36 -10.22 12.04
CA VAL A 3 15.59 -9.21 11.00
C VAL A 3 16.24 -9.96 9.85
N SER A 4 15.68 -9.88 8.65
CA SER A 4 16.32 -10.46 7.45
C SER A 4 17.76 -9.97 7.43
N ASP A 5 18.71 -10.91 7.33
CA ASP A 5 20.12 -10.54 7.24
C ASP A 5 20.28 -9.65 5.99
N PRO A 6 20.70 -8.39 6.11
CA PRO A 6 20.87 -7.51 4.95
C PRO A 6 21.80 -8.10 3.88
N ALA A 7 22.66 -9.06 4.23
CA ALA A 7 23.51 -9.78 3.29
C ALA A 7 22.77 -10.83 2.47
N ALA A 8 21.55 -11.20 2.86
CA ALA A 8 20.69 -12.17 2.16
C ALA A 8 19.59 -11.50 1.29
N LEU A 9 19.61 -10.16 1.15
CA LEU A 9 18.66 -9.46 0.29
C LEU A 9 18.82 -9.90 -1.18
N PRO A 10 17.71 -10.06 -1.92
CA PRO A 10 17.77 -10.27 -3.37
C PRO A 10 18.32 -9.03 -4.08
N GLY A 11 18.72 -9.20 -5.35
CA GLY A 11 19.11 -8.06 -6.19
C GLY A 11 17.90 -7.25 -6.65
N PHE A 12 18.04 -5.92 -6.72
CA PHE A 12 17.00 -4.98 -7.11
C PHE A 12 17.33 -4.19 -8.40
N ALA A 13 18.48 -4.41 -9.03
CA ALA A 13 18.87 -3.68 -10.23
C ALA A 13 17.84 -3.78 -11.36
N ALA A 14 17.12 -4.91 -11.46
CA ALA A 14 16.07 -5.10 -12.45
C ALA A 14 14.85 -4.18 -12.24
N LEU A 15 14.64 -3.67 -11.04
CA LEU A 15 13.54 -2.75 -10.70
C LEU A 15 13.89 -1.29 -11.00
N ARG A 16 15.17 -0.98 -11.17
CA ARG A 16 15.62 0.39 -11.43
C ARG A 16 15.02 0.92 -12.72
N GLY A 17 14.37 2.08 -12.62
CA GLY A 17 13.67 2.72 -13.74
C GLY A 17 12.27 2.18 -14.03
N CYS A 18 11.84 1.10 -13.38
CA CYS A 18 10.49 0.57 -13.52
C CYS A 18 9.46 1.52 -12.88
N HIS A 19 8.22 1.47 -13.38
CA HIS A 19 7.08 2.12 -12.74
C HIS A 19 6.46 1.19 -11.71
N TYR A 20 5.97 1.72 -10.60
CA TYR A 20 5.16 0.99 -9.63
C TYR A 20 3.69 1.40 -9.81
N PHE A 21 3.06 0.84 -10.83
CA PHE A 21 1.68 1.16 -11.23
C PHE A 21 0.69 0.29 -10.46
N THR A 22 0.94 -1.03 -10.40
CA THR A 22 0.19 -2.00 -9.62
C THR A 22 1.13 -3.14 -9.15
N ASP A 23 0.77 -3.81 -8.05
CA ASP A 23 1.49 -5.00 -7.58
C ASP A 23 1.48 -6.15 -8.59
N GLN A 24 0.52 -6.13 -9.53
CA GLN A 24 0.36 -7.17 -10.53
C GLN A 24 1.48 -7.15 -11.59
N ASP A 25 2.20 -6.05 -11.72
CA ASP A 25 3.34 -5.90 -12.64
C ASP A 25 4.62 -6.55 -12.12
N TYR A 26 4.63 -6.97 -10.83
CA TYR A 26 5.78 -7.51 -10.13
C TYR A 26 5.62 -8.99 -9.84
N THR A 27 6.71 -9.73 -9.84
CA THR A 27 6.72 -11.11 -9.35
C THR A 27 6.51 -11.13 -7.84
N ARG A 28 6.05 -12.27 -7.32
CA ARG A 28 5.90 -12.46 -5.87
C ARG A 28 7.22 -12.32 -5.14
N GLU A 29 8.30 -12.82 -5.75
CA GLU A 29 9.67 -12.78 -5.22
C GLU A 29 10.16 -11.33 -5.10
N GLU A 30 9.91 -10.49 -6.09
CA GLU A 30 10.25 -9.06 -6.04
C GLU A 30 9.47 -8.34 -4.95
N LEU A 31 8.16 -8.61 -4.82
CA LEU A 31 7.34 -8.02 -3.77
C LEU A 31 7.81 -8.46 -2.36
N LEU A 32 8.12 -9.74 -2.15
CA LEU A 32 8.68 -10.23 -0.88
C LEU A 32 10.05 -9.62 -0.60
N GLY A 33 10.90 -9.49 -1.63
CA GLY A 33 12.19 -8.81 -1.52
C GLY A 33 12.06 -7.35 -1.07
N LEU A 34 11.05 -6.62 -1.55
CA LEU A 34 10.76 -5.26 -1.09
C LEU A 34 10.35 -5.20 0.39
N LEU A 35 9.65 -6.23 0.92
CA LEU A 35 9.36 -6.32 2.36
C LEU A 35 10.65 -6.53 3.17
N ASP A 36 11.55 -7.40 2.71
CA ASP A 36 12.83 -7.63 3.35
C ASP A 36 13.71 -6.37 3.33
N LEU A 37 13.74 -5.65 2.22
CA LEU A 37 14.44 -4.37 2.10
C LEU A 37 13.86 -3.32 3.07
N ALA A 38 12.53 -3.24 3.18
CA ALA A 38 11.87 -2.33 4.12
C ALA A 38 12.23 -2.67 5.58
N ALA A 39 12.26 -3.96 5.94
CA ALA A 39 12.66 -4.43 7.27
C ALA A 39 14.12 -4.06 7.58
N ALA A 40 15.04 -4.29 6.64
CA ALA A 40 16.46 -3.95 6.79
C ALA A 40 16.66 -2.44 6.97
N LEU A 41 16.00 -1.61 6.14
CA LEU A 41 16.06 -0.15 6.24
C LEU A 41 15.45 0.37 7.55
N LYS A 42 14.32 -0.18 8.00
CA LYS A 42 13.70 0.19 9.27
C LYS A 42 14.58 -0.15 10.45
N ALA A 43 15.17 -1.34 10.46
CA ALA A 43 16.09 -1.78 11.51
C ALA A 43 17.34 -0.89 11.58
N LEU A 44 17.89 -0.50 10.44
CA LEU A 44 19.04 0.39 10.37
C LEU A 44 18.68 1.81 10.82
N TYR A 45 17.54 2.35 10.37
CA TYR A 45 17.06 3.68 10.73
C TYR A 45 16.86 3.84 12.25
N ARG A 46 16.40 2.81 12.94
CA ARG A 46 16.25 2.83 14.41
C ARG A 46 17.58 2.96 15.16
N ARG A 47 18.70 2.66 14.53
CA ARG A 47 20.05 2.73 15.13
C ARG A 47 20.83 3.97 14.71
N ARG A 48 20.55 4.50 13.52
CA ARG A 48 21.30 5.62 12.93
C ARG A 48 20.54 6.28 11.79
N PRO A 49 20.83 7.55 11.44
CA PRO A 49 20.32 8.15 10.22
C PRO A 49 20.70 7.33 8.98
N LEU A 50 19.79 7.17 8.03
CA LEU A 50 20.06 6.61 6.71
C LEU A 50 20.61 7.72 5.83
N THR A 51 21.90 7.80 5.66
CA THR A 51 22.50 8.80 4.81
C THR A 51 23.25 8.19 3.66
N PRO A 52 23.48 8.98 2.65
CA PRO A 52 22.57 9.64 1.73
C PRO A 52 22.36 8.78 0.50
N PHE A 53 21.55 7.73 0.61
CA PHE A 53 21.26 6.86 -0.53
C PHE A 53 20.69 7.62 -1.75
N LEU A 54 19.89 8.66 -1.51
CA LEU A 54 19.25 9.45 -2.57
C LEU A 54 19.70 10.94 -2.54
N GLU A 55 20.95 11.21 -2.15
CA GLU A 55 21.48 12.56 -2.18
C GLU A 55 21.40 13.15 -3.59
N GLY A 56 20.83 14.36 -3.68
CA GLY A 56 20.65 15.06 -4.96
C GLY A 56 19.48 14.57 -5.79
N ARG A 57 18.74 13.55 -5.35
CA ARG A 57 17.54 13.04 -6.04
C ARG A 57 16.28 13.77 -5.61
N THR A 58 15.36 13.97 -6.56
CA THR A 58 14.10 14.69 -6.34
C THR A 58 12.92 13.80 -6.73
N LEU A 59 11.92 13.76 -5.84
CA LEU A 59 10.60 13.14 -6.08
C LEU A 59 9.56 14.25 -6.30
N ALA A 60 8.88 14.28 -7.44
CA ALA A 60 7.66 15.06 -7.61
C ALA A 60 6.46 14.28 -7.07
N MET A 61 5.67 14.90 -6.20
CA MET A 61 4.47 14.30 -5.62
C MET A 61 3.22 15.02 -6.13
N ILE A 62 2.53 14.44 -7.11
CA ILE A 62 1.31 14.96 -7.73
C ILE A 62 0.10 14.50 -6.92
N PHE A 63 -0.77 15.45 -6.54
CA PHE A 63 -2.01 15.16 -5.82
C PHE A 63 -3.20 15.85 -6.49
N GLU A 64 -4.19 15.07 -6.91
CA GLU A 64 -5.51 15.61 -7.28
C GLU A 64 -6.41 15.78 -6.06
N HIS A 65 -6.23 14.94 -5.00
CA HIS A 65 -6.93 15.06 -3.73
C HIS A 65 -5.95 15.17 -2.54
N PRO A 66 -6.30 15.91 -1.48
CA PRO A 66 -5.46 16.02 -0.29
C PRO A 66 -5.22 14.67 0.39
N SER A 67 -4.02 14.45 0.89
CA SER A 67 -3.69 13.27 1.69
C SER A 67 -2.61 13.57 2.71
N THR A 68 -2.95 13.48 3.99
CA THR A 68 -2.01 13.73 5.08
C THR A 68 -0.94 12.65 5.13
N ARG A 69 -1.34 11.39 5.21
CA ARG A 69 -0.43 10.25 5.42
C ARG A 69 0.49 10.03 4.22
N THR A 70 -0.05 10.00 3.00
CA THR A 70 0.75 9.80 1.78
C THR A 70 1.77 10.91 1.61
N ARG A 71 1.36 12.16 1.81
CA ARG A 71 2.28 13.30 1.73
C ARG A 71 3.40 13.17 2.75
N ILE A 72 3.07 13.08 4.04
CA ILE A 72 4.07 13.07 5.12
C ILE A 72 5.02 11.88 4.98
N SER A 73 4.50 10.69 4.65
CA SER A 73 5.34 9.49 4.59
C SER A 73 6.33 9.51 3.42
N PHE A 74 5.95 9.98 2.23
CA PHE A 74 6.88 10.14 1.10
C PHE A 74 7.88 11.27 1.33
N GLU A 75 7.41 12.42 1.82
CA GLU A 75 8.25 13.58 2.10
C GLU A 75 9.32 13.26 3.16
N ALA A 76 8.89 12.66 4.29
CA ALA A 76 9.81 12.21 5.34
C ALA A 76 10.73 11.08 4.85
N GLY A 77 10.22 10.13 4.06
CA GLY A 77 11.00 9.03 3.49
C GLY A 77 12.13 9.53 2.60
N MET A 78 11.85 10.45 1.67
CA MET A 78 12.87 11.09 0.82
C MET A 78 13.89 11.85 1.65
N THR A 79 13.45 12.65 2.62
CA THR A 79 14.35 13.41 3.50
C THR A 79 15.28 12.48 4.29
N GLU A 80 14.77 11.38 4.85
CA GLU A 80 15.59 10.39 5.57
C GLU A 80 16.62 9.69 4.69
N LEU A 81 16.36 9.57 3.38
CA LEU A 81 17.26 9.01 2.39
C LEU A 81 18.24 10.05 1.80
N GLY A 82 18.16 11.33 2.23
CA GLY A 82 19.00 12.43 1.75
C GLY A 82 18.49 13.10 0.47
N GLY A 83 17.34 12.68 -0.05
CA GLY A 83 16.71 13.28 -1.22
C GLY A 83 15.77 14.45 -0.88
N HIS A 84 15.11 14.95 -1.90
CA HIS A 84 14.11 16.02 -1.80
C HIS A 84 12.76 15.55 -2.34
N ALA A 85 11.66 15.95 -1.70
CA ALA A 85 10.31 15.72 -2.19
C ALA A 85 9.59 17.04 -2.42
N GLN A 86 9.04 17.22 -3.62
CA GLN A 86 8.31 18.40 -4.01
C GLN A 86 6.80 18.11 -4.02
N TYR A 87 6.04 18.79 -3.18
CA TYR A 87 4.59 18.62 -3.11
C TYR A 87 3.88 19.53 -4.12
N LEU A 88 3.25 18.90 -5.10
CA LEU A 88 2.41 19.54 -6.11
C LEU A 88 0.94 19.30 -5.71
N ARG A 89 0.38 20.29 -5.03
CA ARG A 89 -0.96 20.18 -4.43
C ARG A 89 -2.08 20.33 -5.47
N PRO A 90 -3.31 19.91 -5.14
CA PRO A 90 -4.46 20.07 -6.01
C PRO A 90 -4.61 21.51 -6.50
N GLY A 91 -4.76 21.68 -7.82
CA GLY A 91 -4.97 22.99 -8.47
C GLY A 91 -3.70 23.85 -8.65
N GLU A 92 -2.51 23.37 -8.23
CA GLU A 92 -1.24 24.07 -8.52
C GLU A 92 -0.65 23.73 -9.88
N ILE A 93 -0.97 22.55 -10.40
CA ILE A 93 -0.56 22.10 -11.73
C ILE A 93 -1.77 21.96 -12.65
N HIS A 94 -1.55 22.07 -13.94
CA HIS A 94 -2.62 22.03 -14.94
C HIS A 94 -2.89 20.63 -15.50
N LEU A 95 -2.67 19.58 -14.69
CA LEU A 95 -2.80 18.19 -15.10
C LEU A 95 -4.18 17.90 -15.73
N GLY A 96 -4.17 17.49 -17.00
CA GLY A 96 -5.39 17.17 -17.75
C GLY A 96 -6.32 18.36 -18.04
N GLY A 97 -5.93 19.57 -17.69
CA GLY A 97 -6.68 20.79 -17.92
C GLY A 97 -6.12 21.61 -19.09
N HIS A 98 -5.36 22.66 -18.79
CA HIS A 98 -4.69 23.46 -19.82
C HIS A 98 -3.48 22.76 -20.43
N GLU A 99 -2.88 21.79 -19.74
CA GLU A 99 -1.80 20.94 -20.21
C GLU A 99 -2.25 19.49 -20.23
N THR A 100 -1.90 18.74 -21.27
CA THR A 100 -2.21 17.31 -21.35
C THR A 100 -1.45 16.52 -20.29
N VAL A 101 -2.00 15.40 -19.84
CA VAL A 101 -1.30 14.50 -18.91
C VAL A 101 0.04 14.04 -19.49
N SER A 102 0.08 13.74 -20.80
CA SER A 102 1.29 13.32 -21.51
C SER A 102 2.37 14.41 -21.55
N ASP A 103 2.01 15.68 -21.75
CA ASP A 103 2.98 16.77 -21.75
C ASP A 103 3.50 17.03 -20.32
N THR A 104 2.63 17.03 -19.34
CA THR A 104 3.01 17.12 -17.92
C THR A 104 3.99 16.00 -17.54
N ALA A 105 3.72 14.74 -17.93
CA ALA A 105 4.62 13.61 -17.67
C ALA A 105 6.01 13.81 -18.28
N ARG A 106 6.07 14.24 -19.55
CA ARG A 106 7.33 14.48 -20.26
C ARG A 106 8.14 15.62 -19.66
N VAL A 107 7.46 16.71 -19.28
CA VAL A 107 8.13 17.89 -18.68
C VAL A 107 8.66 17.54 -17.29
N ILE A 108 7.83 16.98 -16.41
CA ILE A 108 8.23 16.65 -15.04
C ILE A 108 9.37 15.62 -15.05
N SER A 109 9.32 14.62 -15.93
CA SER A 109 10.38 13.59 -16.05
C SER A 109 11.77 14.17 -16.39
N ARG A 110 11.86 15.40 -16.92
CA ARG A 110 13.14 16.07 -17.19
C ARG A 110 13.66 16.90 -16.02
N LEU A 111 12.86 17.04 -14.97
CA LEU A 111 13.14 17.93 -13.83
C LEU A 111 13.38 17.14 -12.53
N VAL A 112 12.93 15.88 -12.48
CA VAL A 112 13.00 15.05 -11.27
C VAL A 112 13.45 13.63 -11.58
N ASP A 113 13.76 12.84 -10.54
CA ASP A 113 14.24 11.45 -10.65
C ASP A 113 13.13 10.42 -10.49
N ALA A 114 11.99 10.79 -9.92
CA ALA A 114 10.79 9.97 -9.81
C ALA A 114 9.55 10.83 -9.65
N ILE A 115 8.39 10.25 -9.97
CA ILE A 115 7.07 10.86 -9.79
C ILE A 115 6.24 9.93 -8.88
N MET A 116 5.59 10.46 -7.86
CA MET A 116 4.49 9.80 -7.17
C MET A 116 3.21 10.54 -7.53
N ALA A 117 2.17 9.83 -7.92
CA ALA A 117 0.89 10.45 -8.23
C ALA A 117 -0.26 9.81 -7.46
N ARG A 118 -1.13 10.66 -6.89
CA ARG A 118 -2.44 10.32 -6.36
C ARG A 118 -3.50 10.97 -7.22
N THR A 119 -4.22 10.15 -8.00
CA THR A 119 -5.19 10.60 -9.00
C THR A 119 -6.59 10.09 -8.69
N ALA A 120 -7.60 10.81 -9.18
CA ALA A 120 -8.98 10.38 -9.09
C ALA A 120 -9.24 9.12 -9.94
N TYR A 121 -8.59 9.06 -11.12
CA TYR A 121 -8.81 7.99 -12.08
C TYR A 121 -7.52 7.23 -12.38
N HIS A 122 -7.65 5.90 -12.42
CA HIS A 122 -6.56 5.00 -12.80
C HIS A 122 -6.07 5.26 -14.24
N ALA A 123 -6.97 5.69 -15.13
CA ALA A 123 -6.63 6.08 -16.49
C ALA A 123 -5.66 7.28 -16.56
N THR A 124 -5.82 8.27 -15.68
CA THR A 124 -4.89 9.42 -15.60
C THR A 124 -3.49 8.96 -15.19
N LEU A 125 -3.41 8.07 -14.22
CA LEU A 125 -2.12 7.49 -13.81
C LEU A 125 -1.51 6.64 -14.92
N ALA A 126 -2.30 5.85 -15.66
CA ALA A 126 -1.84 5.06 -16.79
C ALA A 126 -1.21 5.95 -17.88
N GLU A 127 -1.82 7.09 -18.20
CA GLU A 127 -1.27 8.06 -19.17
C GLU A 127 0.04 8.70 -18.66
N LEU A 128 0.15 8.98 -17.34
CA LEU A 128 1.41 9.43 -16.73
C LEU A 128 2.51 8.37 -16.90
N VAL A 129 2.20 7.10 -16.63
CA VAL A 129 3.13 5.96 -16.77
C VAL A 129 3.57 5.79 -18.23
N GLU A 130 2.66 5.89 -19.19
CA GLU A 130 2.95 5.72 -20.62
C GLU A 130 3.96 6.76 -21.14
N HIS A 131 3.93 7.98 -20.59
CA HIS A 131 4.71 9.11 -21.13
C HIS A 131 5.87 9.57 -20.24
N ALA A 132 5.95 9.09 -19.00
CA ALA A 132 7.07 9.39 -18.12
C ALA A 132 8.33 8.61 -18.52
N THR A 133 9.51 9.24 -18.34
CA THR A 133 10.83 8.62 -18.56
C THR A 133 11.59 8.37 -17.25
N VAL A 134 10.93 8.59 -16.13
CA VAL A 134 11.39 8.28 -14.77
C VAL A 134 10.36 7.41 -14.08
N PRO A 135 10.71 6.67 -13.01
CA PRO A 135 9.75 5.89 -12.26
C PRO A 135 8.51 6.67 -11.84
N VAL A 136 7.33 6.10 -12.08
CA VAL A 136 6.05 6.61 -11.57
C VAL A 136 5.53 5.64 -10.51
N VAL A 137 5.17 6.16 -9.34
CA VAL A 137 4.64 5.40 -8.21
C VAL A 137 3.16 5.71 -8.02
N ASN A 138 2.33 4.68 -8.01
CA ASN A 138 0.90 4.78 -7.69
C ASN A 138 0.71 5.09 -6.20
N GLY A 139 0.45 6.34 -5.86
CA GLY A 139 0.13 6.78 -4.50
C GLY A 139 -1.30 6.49 -4.05
N LEU A 140 -2.19 6.27 -4.97
CA LEU A 140 -3.59 5.83 -4.95
C LEU A 140 -4.28 6.29 -6.23
N THR A 141 -5.11 5.44 -6.79
CA THR A 141 -6.18 5.85 -7.72
C THR A 141 -7.53 5.61 -7.04
N ASP A 142 -8.32 6.67 -6.86
CA ASP A 142 -9.53 6.59 -6.02
C ASP A 142 -10.59 5.62 -6.58
N ASP A 143 -10.52 5.33 -7.88
CA ASP A 143 -11.45 4.43 -8.58
C ASP A 143 -10.98 2.97 -8.69
N TYR A 144 -9.72 2.63 -8.30
CA TYR A 144 -9.26 1.26 -8.55
C TYR A 144 -8.25 0.70 -7.55
N ASP A 145 -7.06 1.34 -7.31
CA ASP A 145 -5.93 0.66 -6.67
C ASP A 145 -5.10 1.56 -5.75
N HIS A 146 -4.62 0.98 -4.63
CA HIS A 146 -3.73 1.62 -3.66
C HIS A 146 -2.53 0.72 -3.28
N PRO A 147 -1.68 0.32 -4.24
CA PRO A 147 -0.68 -0.75 -4.05
C PRO A 147 0.38 -0.42 -2.99
N VAL A 148 0.81 0.85 -2.88
CA VAL A 148 1.75 1.27 -1.83
C VAL A 148 1.17 1.11 -0.42
N GLN A 149 -0.15 1.29 -0.26
CA GLN A 149 -0.81 1.03 1.03
C GLN A 149 -0.81 -0.46 1.34
N THR A 150 -1.28 -1.29 0.41
CA THR A 150 -1.46 -2.72 0.66
C THR A 150 -0.14 -3.47 0.82
N MET A 151 0.92 -3.03 0.16
CA MET A 151 2.25 -3.52 0.46
C MET A 151 2.79 -3.02 1.81
N THR A 152 2.37 -1.84 2.26
CA THR A 152 2.64 -1.41 3.66
C THR A 152 1.88 -2.28 4.66
N ASP A 153 0.64 -2.66 4.33
CA ASP A 153 -0.15 -3.58 5.15
C ASP A 153 0.55 -4.94 5.23
N ALA A 154 1.01 -5.46 4.09
CA ALA A 154 1.80 -6.69 4.03
C ALA A 154 3.09 -6.59 4.86
N PHE A 155 3.80 -5.46 4.80
CA PHE A 155 4.98 -5.22 5.62
C PHE A 155 4.65 -5.21 7.12
N THR A 156 3.54 -4.60 7.51
CA THR A 156 3.09 -4.57 8.90
C THR A 156 2.70 -5.96 9.41
N ILE A 157 2.00 -6.74 8.60
CA ILE A 157 1.68 -8.15 8.88
C ILE A 157 2.98 -8.95 9.05
N TYR A 158 3.94 -8.79 8.13
CA TYR A 158 5.24 -9.44 8.20
C TYR A 158 5.99 -9.13 9.50
N GLU A 159 5.97 -7.88 9.96
CA GLU A 159 6.58 -7.50 11.23
C GLU A 159 5.90 -8.13 12.45
N HIS A 160 4.57 -8.22 12.46
CA HIS A 160 3.79 -8.73 13.59
C HIS A 160 3.69 -10.25 13.65
N LEU A 161 3.57 -10.92 12.48
CA LEU A 161 3.32 -12.35 12.38
C LEU A 161 4.51 -13.16 11.82
N GLY A 162 5.55 -12.50 11.34
CA GLY A 162 6.76 -13.14 10.78
C GLY A 162 6.58 -13.69 9.36
N THR A 163 5.39 -13.61 8.78
CA THR A 163 5.06 -14.07 7.44
C THR A 163 3.87 -13.31 6.88
N VAL A 164 3.72 -13.30 5.57
CA VAL A 164 2.50 -12.90 4.85
C VAL A 164 1.91 -14.09 4.08
N GLN A 165 2.56 -15.26 4.15
CA GLN A 165 2.14 -16.45 3.41
C GLN A 165 1.35 -17.40 4.30
N GLY A 166 0.33 -18.04 3.74
CA GLY A 166 -0.46 -19.05 4.43
C GLY A 166 -1.40 -18.48 5.49
N LEU A 167 -1.54 -17.16 5.56
CA LEU A 167 -2.49 -16.49 6.45
C LEU A 167 -3.89 -16.45 5.83
N THR A 168 -4.89 -16.22 6.65
CA THR A 168 -6.24 -15.88 6.22
C THR A 168 -6.54 -14.43 6.57
N CYS A 169 -6.85 -13.63 5.56
CA CYS A 169 -7.23 -12.22 5.68
C CYS A 169 -8.72 -12.07 5.39
N ALA A 170 -9.47 -11.51 6.32
CA ALA A 170 -10.85 -11.11 6.12
C ALA A 170 -10.91 -9.61 5.78
N PHE A 171 -11.66 -9.25 4.75
CA PHE A 171 -12.04 -7.86 4.47
C PHE A 171 -13.55 -7.72 4.67
N VAL A 172 -13.95 -6.80 5.54
CA VAL A 172 -15.34 -6.68 5.98
C VAL A 172 -15.90 -5.30 5.63
N GLY A 173 -17.00 -5.28 4.88
CA GLY A 173 -17.74 -4.07 4.55
C GLY A 173 -17.68 -3.71 3.06
N LYS A 174 -16.94 -2.68 2.67
CA LYS A 174 -16.94 -2.13 1.32
C LYS A 174 -15.89 -2.79 0.42
N CYS A 175 -16.13 -4.03 0.00
CA CYS A 175 -15.18 -4.83 -0.78
C CYS A 175 -14.96 -4.31 -2.22
N ALA A 176 -15.89 -3.53 -2.78
CA ALA A 176 -15.78 -2.92 -4.10
C ALA A 176 -14.92 -1.64 -4.12
N ASP A 177 -14.55 -1.12 -2.95
CA ASP A 177 -13.69 0.06 -2.83
C ASP A 177 -12.27 -0.22 -3.33
N ALA A 178 -11.54 0.84 -3.67
CA ALA A 178 -10.13 0.73 -4.08
C ALA A 178 -9.27 -0.04 -3.06
N MET A 179 -9.52 0.13 -1.75
CA MET A 179 -8.80 -0.62 -0.72
C MET A 179 -9.19 -2.11 -0.69
N GLY A 180 -10.49 -2.43 -0.78
CA GLY A 180 -10.95 -3.83 -0.85
C GLY A 180 -10.35 -4.55 -2.06
N THR A 181 -10.36 -3.89 -3.21
CA THR A 181 -9.72 -4.37 -4.44
C THR A 181 -8.22 -4.60 -4.23
N SER A 182 -7.50 -3.60 -3.75
CA SER A 182 -6.04 -3.67 -3.59
C SER A 182 -5.61 -4.71 -2.56
N VAL A 183 -6.27 -4.76 -1.39
CA VAL A 183 -5.97 -5.77 -0.36
C VAL A 183 -6.14 -7.18 -0.92
N ALA A 184 -7.24 -7.43 -1.65
CA ALA A 184 -7.48 -8.74 -2.24
C ALA A 184 -6.43 -9.12 -3.29
N LEU A 185 -6.03 -8.19 -4.15
CA LEU A 185 -4.99 -8.39 -5.16
C LEU A 185 -3.61 -8.64 -4.53
N THR A 186 -3.18 -7.78 -3.62
CA THR A 186 -1.86 -7.86 -2.98
C THR A 186 -1.73 -9.11 -2.11
N MET A 187 -2.68 -9.34 -1.20
CA MET A 187 -2.59 -10.46 -0.25
C MET A 187 -2.67 -11.81 -0.96
N SER A 188 -3.55 -11.96 -1.96
CA SER A 188 -3.62 -13.18 -2.76
C SER A 188 -2.34 -13.43 -3.57
N ARG A 189 -1.72 -12.39 -4.11
CA ARG A 189 -0.42 -12.47 -4.81
C ARG A 189 0.69 -12.95 -3.89
N LEU A 190 0.71 -12.43 -2.65
CA LEU A 190 1.69 -12.80 -1.63
C LEU A 190 1.44 -14.18 -1.00
N GLY A 191 0.27 -14.79 -1.23
CA GLY A 191 -0.04 -16.15 -0.76
C GLY A 191 -0.86 -16.20 0.51
N SER A 192 -1.56 -15.12 0.87
CA SER A 192 -2.61 -15.12 1.89
C SER A 192 -3.97 -15.41 1.26
N SER A 193 -4.76 -16.25 1.91
CA SER A 193 -6.16 -16.50 1.54
C SER A 193 -7.04 -15.31 1.92
N MET A 194 -8.00 -14.98 1.04
CA MET A 194 -8.91 -13.87 1.22
C MET A 194 -10.34 -14.33 1.49
N VAL A 195 -10.99 -13.74 2.48
CA VAL A 195 -12.43 -13.86 2.73
C VAL A 195 -13.04 -12.47 2.67
N MET A 196 -13.87 -12.21 1.66
CA MET A 196 -14.44 -10.90 1.38
C MET A 196 -15.91 -10.90 1.78
N ALA A 197 -16.24 -10.22 2.88
CA ALA A 197 -17.60 -10.12 3.40
C ALA A 197 -18.19 -8.74 3.15
N ALA A 198 -19.21 -8.66 2.31
CA ALA A 198 -19.88 -7.42 1.95
C ALA A 198 -21.32 -7.66 1.53
N PRO A 199 -22.22 -6.66 1.60
CA PRO A 199 -23.53 -6.78 0.95
C PRO A 199 -23.35 -6.92 -0.57
N PRO A 200 -24.34 -7.45 -1.31
CA PRO A 200 -24.21 -7.68 -2.76
C PRO A 200 -23.78 -6.45 -3.56
N GLU A 201 -24.23 -5.26 -3.16
CA GLU A 201 -23.97 -3.98 -3.82
C GLU A 201 -22.51 -3.51 -3.66
N GLU A 202 -21.86 -3.95 -2.58
CA GLU A 202 -20.50 -3.54 -2.22
C GLU A 202 -19.50 -4.71 -2.32
N GLN A 203 -19.88 -5.82 -2.96
CA GLN A 203 -18.99 -6.95 -3.20
C GLN A 203 -18.03 -6.64 -4.37
N MET A 204 -16.85 -7.26 -4.37
CA MET A 204 -15.88 -7.03 -5.45
C MET A 204 -16.46 -7.34 -6.83
N THR A 205 -15.98 -6.62 -7.85
CA THR A 205 -16.42 -6.83 -9.23
C THR A 205 -15.92 -8.17 -9.78
N SER A 206 -16.65 -8.75 -10.74
CA SER A 206 -16.22 -10.00 -11.41
C SER A 206 -14.85 -9.91 -12.08
N LYS A 207 -14.45 -8.72 -12.54
CA LYS A 207 -13.12 -8.49 -13.11
C LYS A 207 -12.03 -8.64 -12.04
N VAL A 208 -12.22 -8.03 -10.87
CA VAL A 208 -11.28 -8.13 -9.75
C VAL A 208 -11.26 -9.56 -9.21
N GLU A 209 -12.42 -10.19 -9.04
CA GLU A 209 -12.53 -11.59 -8.62
C GLU A 209 -11.71 -12.53 -9.51
N ALA A 210 -11.79 -12.38 -10.82
CA ALA A 210 -11.02 -13.20 -11.76
C ALA A 210 -9.50 -13.05 -11.58
N LEU A 211 -9.01 -11.83 -11.35
CA LEU A 211 -7.60 -11.55 -11.08
C LEU A 211 -7.16 -12.16 -9.74
N VAL A 212 -7.95 -11.98 -8.68
CA VAL A 212 -7.65 -12.55 -7.36
C VAL A 212 -7.62 -14.07 -7.40
N ARG A 213 -8.56 -14.72 -8.12
CA ARG A 213 -8.54 -16.19 -8.31
C ARG A 213 -7.32 -16.66 -9.10
N ALA A 214 -6.87 -15.89 -10.10
CA ALA A 214 -5.64 -16.18 -10.84
C ALA A 214 -4.41 -16.10 -9.93
N ASN A 215 -4.32 -15.07 -9.07
CA ASN A 215 -3.27 -14.96 -8.05
C ASN A 215 -3.31 -16.14 -7.08
N CYS A 216 -4.49 -16.51 -6.56
CA CYS A 216 -4.66 -17.65 -5.68
C CYS A 216 -4.18 -18.96 -6.31
N ALA A 217 -4.50 -19.19 -7.59
CA ALA A 217 -4.04 -20.38 -8.31
C ALA A 217 -2.51 -20.47 -8.43
N GLN A 218 -1.82 -19.32 -8.53
CA GLN A 218 -0.35 -19.25 -8.60
C GLN A 218 0.30 -19.35 -7.23
N SER A 219 -0.28 -18.73 -6.21
CA SER A 219 0.31 -18.60 -4.87
C SER A 219 -0.07 -19.73 -3.91
N GLY A 220 -1.07 -20.56 -4.26
CA GLY A 220 -1.62 -21.60 -3.39
C GLY A 220 -2.62 -21.08 -2.36
N ALA A 221 -3.02 -19.81 -2.43
CA ALA A 221 -4.05 -19.20 -1.60
C ALA A 221 -5.48 -19.54 -2.07
N SER A 222 -6.49 -19.05 -1.38
CA SER A 222 -7.90 -19.18 -1.76
C SER A 222 -8.65 -17.85 -1.66
N LEU A 223 -9.77 -17.75 -2.40
CA LEU A 223 -10.71 -16.64 -2.31
C LEU A 223 -12.11 -17.17 -1.97
N THR A 224 -12.69 -16.65 -0.90
CA THR A 224 -14.08 -16.86 -0.51
C THR A 224 -14.83 -15.53 -0.54
N LEU A 225 -15.98 -15.49 -1.19
CA LEU A 225 -16.92 -14.37 -1.12
C LEU A 225 -18.10 -14.80 -0.27
N THR A 226 -18.47 -13.97 0.69
CA THR A 226 -19.61 -14.25 1.59
C THR A 226 -20.38 -12.96 1.89
N TYR A 227 -21.63 -13.13 2.35
CA TYR A 227 -22.45 -12.05 2.89
C TYR A 227 -22.49 -12.08 4.43
N ASP A 228 -21.80 -13.05 5.04
CA ASP A 228 -21.77 -13.25 6.49
C ASP A 228 -20.43 -12.77 7.06
N ALA A 229 -20.48 -11.65 7.81
CA ALA A 229 -19.29 -11.09 8.44
C ALA A 229 -18.71 -12.02 9.52
N VAL A 230 -19.55 -12.79 10.24
CA VAL A 230 -19.11 -13.74 11.26
C VAL A 230 -18.35 -14.91 10.61
N GLU A 231 -18.88 -15.44 9.51
CA GLU A 231 -18.17 -16.45 8.73
C GLU A 231 -16.78 -15.96 8.30
N ALA A 232 -16.70 -14.72 7.80
CA ALA A 232 -15.46 -14.15 7.30
C ALA A 232 -14.38 -14.03 8.36
N VAL A 233 -14.73 -13.56 9.57
CA VAL A 233 -13.72 -13.30 10.60
C VAL A 233 -13.34 -14.54 11.40
N SER A 234 -14.13 -15.62 11.35
CA SER A 234 -13.99 -16.79 12.23
C SER A 234 -12.65 -17.51 12.12
N GLN A 235 -12.00 -17.47 10.97
CA GLN A 235 -10.69 -18.08 10.72
C GLN A 235 -9.62 -17.05 10.35
N ALA A 236 -9.92 -15.76 10.47
CA ALA A 236 -9.03 -14.71 10.05
C ALA A 236 -7.85 -14.52 11.01
N ASP A 237 -6.63 -14.39 10.45
CA ASP A 237 -5.44 -13.89 11.13
C ASP A 237 -5.45 -12.37 11.17
N ILE A 238 -5.98 -11.77 10.11
CA ILE A 238 -6.09 -10.33 9.92
C ILE A 238 -7.53 -9.98 9.52
N VAL A 239 -8.08 -8.97 10.16
CA VAL A 239 -9.36 -8.37 9.79
C VAL A 239 -9.14 -6.96 9.32
N PHE A 240 -9.49 -6.69 8.05
CA PHE A 240 -9.46 -5.38 7.42
C PHE A 240 -10.86 -4.79 7.34
N THR A 241 -10.93 -3.48 7.43
CA THR A 241 -12.07 -2.68 6.98
C THR A 241 -11.59 -1.33 6.44
N VAL A 242 -12.50 -0.58 5.84
CA VAL A 242 -12.22 0.75 5.28
C VAL A 242 -13.39 1.69 5.56
N GLY A 243 -13.14 3.00 5.54
CA GLY A 243 -14.20 4.01 5.66
C GLY A 243 -15.30 3.79 4.61
N TRP A 244 -16.54 3.81 5.05
CA TRP A 244 -17.68 3.48 4.19
C TRP A 244 -17.95 4.52 3.12
N TRP A 245 -17.51 5.76 3.32
CA TRP A 245 -17.68 6.84 2.34
C TRP A 245 -16.49 7.77 2.31
N TRP A 246 -16.28 8.35 1.15
CA TRP A 246 -15.27 9.35 0.88
C TRP A 246 -15.86 10.40 -0.05
N MET A 247 -16.10 11.60 0.43
CA MET A 247 -16.64 12.72 -0.34
C MET A 247 -18.04 12.51 -0.97
N GLN A 248 -18.79 11.46 -0.61
CA GLN A 248 -20.15 11.24 -1.09
C GLN A 248 -21.14 12.26 -0.50
N PRO A 249 -22.24 12.59 -1.21
CA PRO A 249 -23.35 13.34 -0.68
C PRO A 249 -24.01 12.68 0.54
N GLU A 250 -24.71 13.45 1.37
CA GLU A 250 -25.26 12.95 2.64
C GLU A 250 -26.36 11.90 2.48
N ASP A 251 -27.15 11.98 1.42
CA ASP A 251 -28.17 10.98 1.07
C ASP A 251 -27.52 9.64 0.70
N GLU A 252 -26.45 9.62 -0.07
CA GLU A 252 -25.67 8.41 -0.37
C GLU A 252 -25.02 7.83 0.88
N LYS A 253 -24.47 8.67 1.77
CA LYS A 253 -23.92 8.22 3.05
C LYS A 253 -24.96 7.50 3.91
N ASN A 254 -26.18 7.99 3.96
CA ASN A 254 -27.25 7.36 4.73
C ASN A 254 -27.61 5.97 4.19
N GLU A 255 -27.61 5.80 2.89
CA GLU A 255 -27.85 4.49 2.26
C GLU A 255 -26.68 3.54 2.53
N LEU A 256 -25.43 3.98 2.33
CA LEU A 256 -24.23 3.19 2.68
C LEU A 256 -24.24 2.77 4.15
N ARG A 257 -24.57 3.70 5.07
CA ARG A 257 -24.71 3.40 6.50
C ARG A 257 -25.74 2.30 6.75
N ARG A 258 -26.88 2.34 6.06
CA ARG A 258 -27.95 1.36 6.21
C ARG A 258 -27.50 -0.05 5.77
N ILE A 259 -26.86 -0.17 4.61
CA ILE A 259 -26.47 -1.48 4.04
C ILE A 259 -25.18 -2.03 4.68
N LEU A 260 -24.27 -1.16 5.13
CA LEU A 260 -22.97 -1.56 5.70
C LEU A 260 -23.02 -1.75 7.23
N ARG A 261 -24.06 -1.27 7.93
CA ARG A 261 -24.17 -1.41 9.39
C ARG A 261 -24.00 -2.85 9.91
N PRO A 262 -24.53 -3.90 9.24
CA PRO A 262 -24.30 -5.29 9.65
C PRO A 262 -22.83 -5.75 9.53
N TYR A 263 -21.99 -4.98 8.84
CA TYR A 263 -20.58 -5.26 8.61
C TYR A 263 -19.65 -4.37 9.47
N GLN A 264 -20.18 -3.65 10.46
CA GLN A 264 -19.36 -2.90 11.39
C GLN A 264 -18.45 -3.85 12.17
N VAL A 265 -17.15 -3.56 12.18
CA VAL A 265 -16.22 -4.28 13.06
C VAL A 265 -16.38 -3.72 14.48
N ASN A 266 -17.12 -4.45 15.29
CA ASN A 266 -17.41 -4.13 16.69
C ASN A 266 -17.01 -5.31 17.60
N GLU A 267 -17.21 -5.16 18.89
CA GLU A 267 -16.81 -6.15 19.90
C GLU A 267 -17.56 -7.47 19.76
N GLU A 268 -18.82 -7.43 19.30
CA GLU A 268 -19.62 -8.64 19.04
C GLU A 268 -19.03 -9.43 17.86
N LEU A 269 -18.78 -8.77 16.73
CA LEU A 269 -18.12 -9.40 15.57
C LEU A 269 -16.72 -9.89 15.94
N TRP A 270 -15.95 -9.07 16.67
CA TRP A 270 -14.58 -9.41 17.08
C TRP A 270 -14.52 -10.67 17.96
N ALA A 271 -15.53 -10.90 18.79
CA ALA A 271 -15.60 -12.10 19.65
C ALA A 271 -15.61 -13.42 18.85
N HIS A 272 -15.91 -13.38 17.56
CA HIS A 272 -15.88 -14.53 16.66
C HIS A 272 -14.52 -14.75 16.00
N THR A 273 -13.55 -13.84 16.13
CA THR A 273 -12.21 -14.01 15.56
C THR A 273 -11.41 -15.07 16.33
N LYS A 274 -10.43 -15.65 15.66
CA LYS A 274 -9.52 -16.57 16.36
C LYS A 274 -8.56 -15.82 17.31
N PRO A 275 -8.08 -16.50 18.37
CA PRO A 275 -7.09 -15.90 19.26
C PRO A 275 -5.85 -15.40 18.50
N GLY A 276 -5.41 -14.19 18.78
CA GLY A 276 -4.23 -13.58 18.16
C GLY A 276 -4.48 -12.83 16.87
N ALA A 277 -5.71 -12.82 16.35
CA ALA A 277 -6.09 -12.01 15.19
C ALA A 277 -5.69 -10.53 15.37
N LYS A 278 -5.38 -9.85 14.26
CA LYS A 278 -5.02 -8.43 14.24
C LYS A 278 -6.04 -7.64 13.44
N PHE A 279 -6.28 -6.39 13.88
CA PHE A 279 -7.14 -5.44 13.18
C PHE A 279 -6.28 -4.42 12.42
N MET A 280 -6.67 -4.14 11.17
CA MET A 280 -6.01 -3.19 10.28
C MET A 280 -7.01 -2.25 9.60
N HIS A 281 -6.57 -1.00 9.36
CA HIS A 281 -7.34 0.04 8.70
C HIS A 281 -6.40 1.12 8.16
N CYS A 282 -6.45 1.38 6.86
CA CYS A 282 -5.55 2.33 6.18
C CYS A 282 -5.69 3.80 6.63
N LEU A 283 -6.73 4.13 7.40
CA LEU A 283 -7.09 5.49 7.81
C LEU A 283 -7.37 6.45 6.62
N PRO A 284 -8.21 7.49 6.78
CA PRO A 284 -8.86 7.91 8.03
C PRO A 284 -10.00 6.97 8.44
N ALA A 285 -10.18 6.76 9.73
CA ALA A 285 -11.26 5.99 10.30
C ALA A 285 -12.39 6.91 10.77
N ILE A 286 -13.63 6.53 10.56
CA ILE A 286 -14.82 7.23 11.07
C ILE A 286 -15.34 6.42 12.25
N ARG A 287 -14.88 6.79 13.45
CA ARG A 287 -15.21 6.11 14.71
C ARG A 287 -16.72 5.99 14.93
N GLY A 288 -17.18 4.77 15.23
CA GLY A 288 -18.60 4.43 15.40
C GLY A 288 -19.33 4.09 14.09
N GLU A 289 -18.69 4.22 12.94
CA GLU A 289 -19.23 3.80 11.63
C GLU A 289 -18.68 2.44 11.23
N GLU A 290 -17.59 2.34 10.48
CA GLU A 290 -17.04 1.05 10.01
C GLU A 290 -16.40 0.21 11.13
N MET A 291 -15.98 0.83 12.24
CA MET A 291 -15.54 0.14 13.45
C MET A 291 -15.88 0.97 14.70
N THR A 292 -15.87 0.32 15.87
CA THR A 292 -16.00 1.00 17.16
C THR A 292 -14.67 1.53 17.67
N ASP A 293 -14.73 2.48 18.62
CA ASP A 293 -13.54 2.97 19.32
C ASP A 293 -12.79 1.84 20.04
N ALA A 294 -13.54 0.92 20.64
CA ALA A 294 -12.96 -0.21 21.36
C ALA A 294 -12.15 -1.14 20.46
N ILE A 295 -12.50 -1.29 19.19
CA ILE A 295 -11.73 -2.07 18.20
C ILE A 295 -10.50 -1.29 17.75
N LEU A 296 -10.67 -0.02 17.40
CA LEU A 296 -9.57 0.80 16.86
C LEU A 296 -8.45 1.00 17.90
N ASP A 297 -8.80 1.18 19.16
CA ASP A 297 -7.85 1.48 20.25
C ASP A 297 -7.40 0.22 21.03
N ALA A 298 -7.80 -0.97 20.58
CA ALA A 298 -7.46 -2.24 21.24
C ALA A 298 -5.99 -2.64 21.04
N PRO A 299 -5.41 -3.45 21.95
CA PRO A 299 -4.04 -3.97 21.81
C PRO A 299 -3.80 -4.86 20.59
N PHE A 300 -4.85 -5.42 19.99
CA PHE A 300 -4.76 -6.20 18.76
C PHE A 300 -4.85 -5.33 17.49
N SER A 301 -5.21 -4.07 17.62
CA SER A 301 -5.18 -3.09 16.52
C SER A 301 -3.74 -2.68 16.22
N ILE A 302 -3.30 -2.90 14.99
CA ILE A 302 -1.96 -2.55 14.52
C ILE A 302 -1.98 -1.37 13.54
N VAL A 303 -3.05 -0.59 13.57
CA VAL A 303 -3.33 0.54 12.67
C VAL A 303 -2.27 1.65 12.76
N LEU A 304 -1.72 1.92 13.95
CA LEU A 304 -0.67 2.94 14.10
C LEU A 304 0.68 2.44 13.58
N ASP A 305 1.00 1.16 13.76
CA ASP A 305 2.19 0.54 13.17
C ASP A 305 2.09 0.51 11.65
N GLU A 306 0.90 0.22 11.10
CA GLU A 306 0.57 0.31 9.68
C GLU A 306 0.80 1.74 9.15
N ALA A 307 0.32 2.75 9.85
CA ALA A 307 0.54 4.15 9.47
C ALA A 307 2.02 4.56 9.48
N GLU A 308 2.81 4.13 10.48
CA GLU A 308 4.27 4.34 10.54
C GLU A 308 4.99 3.63 9.41
N ASN A 309 4.60 2.40 9.13
CA ASN A 309 5.24 1.54 8.14
C ASN A 309 5.12 2.05 6.70
N ARG A 310 4.17 2.93 6.41
CA ARG A 310 4.09 3.62 5.11
C ARG A 310 5.43 4.24 4.73
N LYS A 311 6.04 4.98 5.64
CA LYS A 311 7.33 5.62 5.41
C LYS A 311 8.44 4.59 5.15
N HIS A 312 8.44 3.49 5.88
CA HIS A 312 9.49 2.48 5.78
C HIS A 312 9.40 1.68 4.48
N PHE A 313 8.20 1.25 4.07
CA PHE A 313 8.00 0.59 2.80
C PHE A 313 8.27 1.52 1.62
N GLN A 314 7.82 2.76 1.67
CA GLN A 314 8.04 3.75 0.61
C GLN A 314 9.54 4.05 0.42
N LYS A 315 10.35 4.07 1.48
CA LYS A 315 11.82 4.17 1.35
C LYS A 315 12.40 3.01 0.56
N ALA A 316 11.99 1.79 0.86
CA ALA A 316 12.45 0.60 0.15
C ALA A 316 12.06 0.65 -1.33
N LEU A 317 10.81 0.99 -1.61
CA LEU A 317 10.29 1.12 -2.97
C LEU A 317 11.05 2.19 -3.76
N LEU A 318 11.19 3.40 -3.21
CA LEU A 318 11.91 4.49 -3.89
C LEU A 318 13.36 4.13 -4.17
N LEU A 319 14.05 3.48 -3.21
CA LEU A 319 15.42 3.02 -3.41
C LEU A 319 15.53 1.97 -4.52
N ALA A 320 14.61 1.01 -4.58
CA ALA A 320 14.60 -0.01 -5.62
C ALA A 320 14.33 0.59 -7.01
N LEU A 321 13.44 1.59 -7.11
CA LEU A 321 13.04 2.19 -8.40
C LEU A 321 14.01 3.26 -8.89
N ILE A 322 14.51 4.12 -8.01
CA ILE A 322 15.48 5.18 -8.37
C ILE A 322 16.88 4.56 -8.51
N GLY A 323 17.23 3.63 -7.62
CA GLY A 323 18.53 3.00 -7.55
C GLY A 323 19.60 3.93 -6.94
N ILE A 324 20.80 3.40 -6.83
CA ILE A 324 22.02 4.14 -6.44
C ILE A 324 23.08 3.93 -7.50
N ASP A 325 24.07 4.82 -7.57
CA ASP A 325 25.11 4.75 -8.60
C ASP A 325 26.40 4.11 -8.08
N GLU A 326 26.65 4.17 -6.76
CA GLU A 326 27.89 3.69 -6.15
C GLU A 326 27.68 3.14 -4.73
N LEU A 327 28.63 2.35 -4.26
CA LEU A 327 28.64 1.85 -2.89
C LEU A 327 28.98 2.98 -1.92
N PRO A 328 28.19 3.15 -0.83
CA PRO A 328 28.54 4.09 0.22
C PRO A 328 29.84 3.67 0.92
N ALA A 329 30.58 4.65 1.40
CA ALA A 329 31.80 4.40 2.16
C ALA A 329 31.56 3.67 3.49
N ASP A 330 30.35 3.80 4.03
CA ASP A 330 29.96 3.19 5.30
C ASP A 330 29.70 1.67 5.15
N PRO A 331 30.50 0.82 5.85
CA PRO A 331 30.35 -0.63 5.74
C PRO A 331 28.97 -1.18 6.16
N GLU A 332 28.27 -0.52 7.07
CA GLU A 332 26.93 -0.98 7.52
C GLU A 332 25.85 -0.77 6.45
N LEU A 333 26.06 0.16 5.49
CA LEU A 333 25.16 0.41 4.38
C LEU A 333 25.44 -0.49 3.18
N GLN A 334 26.64 -1.06 3.08
CA GLN A 334 27.08 -1.81 1.90
C GLN A 334 26.22 -3.04 1.57
N PRO A 335 25.73 -3.84 2.54
CA PRO A 335 24.85 -4.97 2.20
C PRO A 335 23.60 -4.54 1.44
N ILE A 336 22.91 -3.50 1.91
CA ILE A 336 21.74 -2.92 1.22
C ILE A 336 22.14 -2.34 -0.14
N ALA A 337 23.23 -1.57 -0.18
CA ALA A 337 23.71 -0.95 -1.40
C ALA A 337 24.09 -1.99 -2.47
N ARG A 338 24.70 -3.11 -2.09
CA ARG A 338 25.00 -4.21 -3.03
C ARG A 338 23.74 -4.80 -3.62
N ALA A 339 22.72 -5.04 -2.81
CA ALA A 339 21.43 -5.53 -3.28
C ALA A 339 20.74 -4.55 -4.29
N LEU A 340 20.93 -3.24 -4.10
CA LEU A 340 20.41 -2.22 -5.03
C LEU A 340 21.19 -2.13 -6.35
N LEU A 341 22.44 -2.61 -6.38
CA LEU A 341 23.33 -2.57 -7.56
C LEU A 341 23.32 -3.90 -8.34
N THR A 342 22.86 -4.99 -7.74
CA THR A 342 22.74 -6.32 -8.35
C THR A 342 21.32 -6.70 -8.65
#